data_980b5f447a71dce6f603b98cca8c7dec
#
_entry.id   980b5f447a71dce6f603b98cca8c7dec
#
_cell.length_a   1.000
_cell.length_b   1.000
_cell.length_c   1.000
_cell.angle_alpha   90.00
_cell.angle_beta   90.00
_cell.angle_gamma   90.00
#
_symmetry.space_group_name_H-M   'P 1'
#
loop_
_entity.id
_entity.type
_entity.pdbx_description
1 polymer ?
#
loop_
_entity_poly.entity_id
_entity_poly.type
_entity_poly.pdbx_seq_one_letter_code
_entity_poly.pdbx_strand_id
1 'polypeptide(L)'
;MSNDMLRALARNGGVIGINFGGGFLSAKDAEGYKKRIAGRGALQPSGTGSQLDSFAKEEFVSGYLKMTPTAATLEDAVAHIEHVVKVAGVDHVGIGSDFDGISSVPAGLEDMSKMPYLTAALLKRGYSEADLKKILGGNHLRVPAVTGK
;
A
#
# COMPACT_ATOMS: atom_id res chain seq x y z
N MET A 1 2.93 10.49 -2.98
CA MET A 1 4.10 11.19 -2.41
C MET A 1 4.91 11.79 -3.57
N SER A 2 5.40 13.06 -3.46
CA SER A 2 6.26 13.65 -4.49
C SER A 2 7.70 13.16 -4.35
N ASN A 3 8.51 13.32 -5.42
CA ASN A 3 9.93 12.95 -5.37
C ASN A 3 10.71 13.76 -4.31
N ASP A 4 10.34 15.01 -4.06
CA ASP A 4 10.98 15.83 -3.03
C ASP A 4 10.65 15.35 -1.61
N MET A 5 9.43 14.85 -1.39
CA MET A 5 9.07 14.19 -0.13
C MET A 5 9.85 12.88 0.07
N LEU A 6 10.05 12.09 -0.99
CA LEU A 6 10.88 10.88 -0.92
C LEU A 6 12.34 11.20 -0.60
N ARG A 7 12.90 12.22 -1.22
CA ARG A 7 14.26 12.70 -0.90
C ARG A 7 14.37 13.23 0.54
N ALA A 8 13.34 13.92 1.03
CA ALA A 8 13.30 14.40 2.42
C ALA A 8 13.20 13.22 3.40
N LEU A 9 12.39 12.22 3.09
CA LEU A 9 12.31 10.98 3.86
C LEU A 9 13.67 10.27 3.94
N ALA A 10 14.39 10.18 2.82
CA ALA A 10 15.73 9.59 2.80
C ALA A 10 16.72 10.37 3.68
N ARG A 11 16.70 11.72 3.62
CA ARG A 11 17.60 12.55 4.45
C ARG A 11 17.38 12.39 5.95
N ASN A 12 16.14 12.09 6.38
CA ASN A 12 15.86 11.86 7.80
C ASN A 12 15.98 10.39 8.23
N GLY A 13 16.45 9.51 7.35
CA GLY A 13 16.62 8.09 7.64
C GLY A 13 15.34 7.27 7.67
N GLY A 14 14.20 7.83 7.27
CA GLY A 14 12.90 7.19 7.29
C GLY A 14 12.72 6.10 6.24
N VAL A 15 11.57 5.39 6.33
CA VAL A 15 11.17 4.33 5.41
C VAL A 15 9.72 4.57 4.97
N ILE A 16 9.42 4.36 3.69
CA ILE A 16 8.06 4.31 3.18
C ILE A 16 7.64 2.86 2.93
N GLY A 17 6.52 2.45 3.50
CA GLY A 17 5.87 1.17 3.19
C GLY A 17 4.99 1.30 1.94
N ILE A 18 5.18 0.43 0.96
CA ILE A 18 4.34 0.40 -0.24
C ILE A 18 2.99 -0.25 0.10
N ASN A 19 1.92 0.53 0.03
CA ASN A 19 0.55 0.09 0.22
C ASN A 19 0.05 -0.62 -1.04
N PHE A 20 -0.68 -1.74 -0.89
CA PHE A 20 -1.18 -2.54 -2.00
C PHE A 20 -2.59 -2.16 -2.45
N GLY A 21 -3.24 -1.18 -1.83
CA GLY A 21 -4.53 -0.70 -2.29
C GLY A 21 -4.49 -0.23 -3.75
N GLY A 22 -5.38 -0.78 -4.60
CA GLY A 22 -5.38 -0.50 -6.04
C GLY A 22 -5.38 0.99 -6.37
N GLY A 23 -6.10 1.79 -5.59
CA GLY A 23 -6.15 3.25 -5.77
C GLY A 23 -4.83 3.99 -5.49
N PHE A 24 -3.84 3.34 -4.85
CA PHE A 24 -2.49 3.88 -4.67
C PHE A 24 -1.52 3.43 -5.74
N LEU A 25 -1.77 2.28 -6.37
CA LEU A 25 -0.87 1.66 -7.35
C LEU A 25 -1.26 1.99 -8.80
N SER A 26 -2.56 2.14 -9.08
CA SER A 26 -3.08 2.35 -10.44
C SER A 26 -3.85 3.64 -10.56
N ALA A 27 -3.53 4.48 -11.56
CA ALA A 27 -4.27 5.71 -11.84
C ALA A 27 -5.74 5.44 -12.17
N LYS A 28 -6.03 4.33 -12.87
CA LYS A 28 -7.40 3.91 -13.21
C LYS A 28 -8.22 3.59 -11.97
N ASP A 29 -7.63 2.87 -11.00
CA ASP A 29 -8.29 2.55 -9.75
C ASP A 29 -8.43 3.79 -8.86
N ALA A 30 -7.44 4.71 -8.88
CA ALA A 30 -7.51 5.98 -8.17
C ALA A 30 -8.69 6.86 -8.63
N GLU A 31 -8.98 6.88 -9.94
CA GLU A 31 -10.15 7.59 -10.47
C GLU A 31 -11.46 6.94 -10.02
N GLY A 32 -11.54 5.61 -10.06
CA GLY A 32 -12.70 4.85 -9.57
C GLY A 32 -12.95 5.10 -8.09
N TYR A 33 -11.88 5.12 -7.28
CA TYR A 33 -11.94 5.43 -5.85
C TYR A 33 -12.42 6.86 -5.59
N LYS A 34 -11.90 7.86 -6.30
CA LYS A 34 -12.34 9.27 -6.20
C LYS A 34 -13.83 9.43 -6.53
N LYS A 35 -14.30 8.79 -7.60
CA LYS A 35 -15.72 8.81 -7.99
C LYS A 35 -16.60 8.18 -6.90
N ARG A 36 -16.16 7.08 -6.29
CA ARG A 36 -16.87 6.39 -5.20
C ARG A 36 -16.95 7.23 -3.93
N ILE A 37 -15.87 7.91 -3.53
CA ILE A 37 -15.87 8.82 -2.38
C ILE A 37 -16.73 10.06 -2.64
N ALA A 38 -16.66 10.66 -3.83
CA ALA A 38 -17.49 11.81 -4.18
C ALA A 38 -18.98 11.46 -4.14
N GLY A 39 -19.36 10.23 -4.54
CA GLY A 39 -20.73 9.73 -4.39
C GLY A 39 -21.16 9.49 -2.93
N ARG A 40 -20.22 9.14 -2.04
CA ARG A 40 -20.49 8.96 -0.60
C ARG A 40 -20.71 10.27 0.15
N GLY A 41 -20.12 11.37 -0.28
CA GLY A 41 -20.34 12.69 0.32
C GLY A 41 -21.80 13.19 0.26
N ALA A 42 -22.62 12.58 -0.61
CA ALA A 42 -24.07 12.84 -0.68
C ALA A 42 -24.89 12.01 0.32
N LEU A 43 -24.29 11.00 0.98
CA LEU A 43 -24.91 10.15 1.98
C LEU A 43 -24.30 10.47 3.36
N GLN A 44 -24.53 11.69 3.85
CA GLN A 44 -24.29 11.99 5.28
C GLN A 44 -25.38 11.30 6.11
N PRO A 45 -25.09 10.32 6.95
CA PRO A 45 -26.08 9.76 7.82
C PRO A 45 -26.45 10.79 8.90
N SER A 46 -27.66 11.32 8.81
CA SER A 46 -28.29 12.12 9.88
C SER A 46 -28.85 11.21 10.96
N GLY A 47 -28.02 10.40 11.60
CA GLY A 47 -28.47 9.46 12.63
C GLY A 47 -27.68 9.59 13.95
N THR A 48 -28.32 9.32 15.06
CA THR A 48 -27.69 9.26 16.40
C THR A 48 -26.83 7.98 16.55
N GLY A 49 -25.74 8.06 17.30
CA GLY A 49 -24.60 7.13 17.38
C GLY A 49 -24.85 5.61 17.28
N SER A 50 -25.94 5.04 17.80
CA SER A 50 -26.20 3.59 17.78
C SER A 50 -26.67 3.05 16.41
N GLN A 51 -27.27 3.88 15.57
CA GLN A 51 -27.66 3.51 14.20
C GLN A 51 -26.48 3.67 13.21
N LEU A 52 -25.56 4.61 13.48
CA LEU A 52 -24.32 4.76 12.71
C LEU A 52 -23.43 3.51 12.85
N ASP A 53 -23.34 2.92 14.05
CA ASP A 53 -22.49 1.77 14.32
C ASP A 53 -22.93 0.50 13.57
N SER A 54 -24.25 0.27 13.47
CA SER A 54 -24.75 -0.90 12.72
C SER A 54 -24.61 -0.72 11.20
N PHE A 55 -24.91 0.47 10.70
CA PHE A 55 -24.79 0.78 9.27
C PHE A 55 -23.33 0.81 8.80
N ALA A 56 -22.44 1.40 9.61
CA ALA A 56 -21.01 1.40 9.35
C ALA A 56 -20.41 -0.01 9.39
N LYS A 57 -20.88 -0.87 10.31
CA LYS A 57 -20.47 -2.29 10.36
C LYS A 57 -20.94 -3.09 9.16
N GLU A 58 -22.21 -2.98 8.76
CA GLU A 58 -22.72 -3.70 7.59
C GLU A 58 -22.08 -3.22 6.29
N GLU A 59 -21.89 -1.92 6.12
CA GLU A 59 -21.24 -1.37 4.93
C GLU A 59 -19.75 -1.67 4.90
N PHE A 60 -19.07 -1.65 6.06
CA PHE A 60 -17.66 -2.05 6.20
C PHE A 60 -17.50 -3.53 5.88
N VAL A 61 -18.29 -4.41 6.49
CA VAL A 61 -18.25 -5.87 6.26
C VAL A 61 -18.65 -6.22 4.82
N SER A 62 -19.70 -5.59 4.27
CA SER A 62 -20.13 -5.78 2.88
C SER A 62 -19.08 -5.24 1.89
N GLY A 63 -18.41 -4.14 2.20
CA GLY A 63 -17.32 -3.59 1.40
C GLY A 63 -16.06 -4.45 1.46
N TYR A 64 -15.79 -5.05 2.60
CA TYR A 64 -14.66 -5.94 2.83
C TYR A 64 -14.84 -7.30 2.14
N LEU A 65 -16.07 -7.84 2.15
CA LEU A 65 -16.40 -9.11 1.49
C LEU A 65 -16.57 -8.99 -0.04
N LYS A 66 -16.75 -7.78 -0.57
CA LYS A 66 -16.78 -7.50 -2.01
C LYS A 66 -15.45 -6.87 -2.42
N MET A 67 -14.39 -7.67 -2.47
CA MET A 67 -13.15 -7.26 -3.12
C MET A 67 -13.47 -6.88 -4.57
N THR A 68 -13.42 -5.59 -4.87
CA THR A 68 -13.66 -5.09 -6.23
C THR A 68 -12.45 -5.45 -7.10
N PRO A 69 -12.65 -6.01 -8.30
CA PRO A 69 -11.57 -6.18 -9.25
C PRO A 69 -10.83 -4.87 -9.44
N THR A 70 -9.51 -4.92 -9.31
CA THR A 70 -8.61 -3.77 -9.49
C THR A 70 -7.90 -3.87 -10.84
N ALA A 71 -7.55 -2.74 -11.44
CA ALA A 71 -6.67 -2.70 -12.59
C ALA A 71 -5.18 -2.82 -12.17
N ALA A 72 -4.88 -2.63 -10.89
CA ALA A 72 -3.54 -2.76 -10.35
C ALA A 72 -3.07 -4.23 -10.36
N THR A 73 -1.79 -4.42 -10.57
CA THR A 73 -1.12 -5.72 -10.65
C THR A 73 0.10 -5.76 -9.72
N LEU A 74 0.66 -6.95 -9.52
CA LEU A 74 1.95 -7.14 -8.86
C LEU A 74 3.05 -6.28 -9.51
N GLU A 75 3.05 -6.15 -10.83
CA GLU A 75 4.03 -5.34 -11.56
C GLU A 75 3.92 -3.85 -11.22
N ASP A 76 2.71 -3.35 -10.95
CA ASP A 76 2.54 -1.96 -10.48
C ASP A 76 3.15 -1.77 -9.09
N ALA A 77 3.00 -2.74 -8.18
CA ALA A 77 3.65 -2.70 -6.87
C ALA A 77 5.18 -2.72 -7.00
N VAL A 78 5.72 -3.57 -7.89
CA VAL A 78 7.16 -3.60 -8.21
C VAL A 78 7.61 -2.24 -8.77
N ALA A 79 6.88 -1.65 -9.71
CA ALA A 79 7.21 -0.35 -10.28
C ALA A 79 7.25 0.77 -9.23
N HIS A 80 6.34 0.75 -8.26
CA HIS A 80 6.36 1.69 -7.13
C HIS A 80 7.59 1.49 -6.24
N ILE A 81 7.99 0.25 -5.95
CA ILE A 81 9.22 -0.05 -5.20
C ILE A 81 10.43 0.49 -5.97
N GLU A 82 10.55 0.17 -7.27
CA GLU A 82 11.64 0.64 -8.13
C GLU A 82 11.72 2.17 -8.17
N HIS A 83 10.56 2.85 -8.24
CA HIS A 83 10.53 4.30 -8.22
C HIS A 83 11.10 4.87 -6.92
N VAL A 84 10.72 4.32 -5.76
CA VAL A 84 11.25 4.76 -4.47
C VAL A 84 12.75 4.47 -4.38
N VAL A 85 13.19 3.28 -4.79
CA VAL A 85 14.62 2.94 -4.82
C VAL A 85 15.41 3.91 -5.69
N LYS A 86 14.89 4.26 -6.87
CA LYS A 86 15.53 5.23 -7.78
C LYS A 86 15.64 6.63 -7.17
N VAL A 87 14.67 7.09 -6.39
CA VAL A 87 14.59 8.47 -5.89
C VAL A 87 15.23 8.61 -4.50
N ALA A 88 15.05 7.63 -3.63
CA ALA A 88 15.42 7.68 -2.21
C ALA A 88 16.50 6.66 -1.82
N GLY A 89 16.67 5.60 -2.60
CA GLY A 89 17.56 4.49 -2.29
C GLY A 89 16.85 3.29 -1.66
N VAL A 90 17.48 2.13 -1.77
CA VAL A 90 16.93 0.85 -1.30
C VAL A 90 16.72 0.80 0.22
N ASP A 91 17.44 1.63 0.98
CA ASP A 91 17.34 1.69 2.45
C ASP A 91 16.06 2.41 2.94
N HIS A 92 15.29 3.01 2.03
CA HIS A 92 14.14 3.88 2.37
C HIS A 92 12.80 3.35 1.88
N VAL A 93 12.72 2.10 1.44
CA VAL A 93 11.50 1.44 0.99
C VAL A 93 11.26 0.13 1.74
N GLY A 94 10.01 -0.19 1.99
CA GLY A 94 9.57 -1.45 2.57
C GLY A 94 8.16 -1.83 2.12
N ILE A 95 7.66 -2.94 2.61
CA ILE A 95 6.31 -3.43 2.33
C ILE A 95 5.36 -2.89 3.39
N GLY A 96 4.29 -2.20 2.95
CA GLY A 96 3.21 -1.71 3.80
C GLY A 96 1.94 -2.54 3.69
N SER A 97 1.78 -3.30 2.61
CA SER A 97 0.63 -4.13 2.20
C SER A 97 -0.76 -3.54 2.48
N ASP A 98 -1.17 -3.46 3.74
CA ASP A 98 -2.47 -2.95 4.21
C ASP A 98 -3.65 -3.89 3.87
N PHE A 99 -3.41 -5.20 3.83
CA PHE A 99 -4.42 -6.21 3.42
C PHE A 99 -5.74 -6.10 4.19
N ASP A 100 -5.70 -5.78 5.49
CA ASP A 100 -6.90 -5.68 6.32
C ASP A 100 -7.60 -4.30 6.27
N GLY A 101 -6.95 -3.29 5.67
CA GLY A 101 -7.44 -1.92 5.56
C GLY A 101 -7.92 -1.52 4.17
N ILE A 102 -7.75 -2.37 3.15
CA ILE A 102 -8.05 -2.06 1.75
C ILE A 102 -9.16 -2.93 1.18
N SER A 103 -9.99 -2.36 0.30
CA SER A 103 -11.11 -3.06 -0.35
C SER A 103 -10.75 -3.64 -1.71
N SER A 104 -9.52 -3.45 -2.19
CA SER A 104 -9.05 -3.97 -3.48
C SER A 104 -7.56 -4.22 -3.42
N VAL A 105 -7.11 -5.37 -3.89
CA VAL A 105 -5.71 -5.79 -3.92
C VAL A 105 -5.25 -6.01 -5.36
N PRO A 106 -3.96 -5.83 -5.67
CA PRO A 106 -3.44 -6.03 -7.01
C PRO A 106 -3.58 -7.49 -7.45
N ALA A 107 -3.83 -7.71 -8.73
CA ALA A 107 -3.76 -9.05 -9.29
C ALA A 107 -2.35 -9.64 -9.11
N GLY A 108 -2.27 -10.83 -8.54
CA GLY A 108 -1.01 -11.49 -8.16
C GLY A 108 -0.47 -11.15 -6.77
N LEU A 109 -1.18 -10.28 -6.01
CA LEU A 109 -0.91 -9.96 -4.60
C LEU A 109 -2.21 -9.97 -3.78
N GLU A 110 -3.05 -10.99 -3.97
CA GLU A 110 -4.37 -11.06 -3.35
C GLU A 110 -4.30 -11.23 -1.83
N ASP A 111 -3.26 -11.87 -1.33
CA ASP A 111 -3.05 -12.15 0.09
C ASP A 111 -1.56 -12.43 0.40
N MET A 112 -1.25 -12.69 1.66
CA MET A 112 0.12 -12.98 2.14
C MET A 112 0.78 -14.19 1.47
N SER A 113 0.02 -15.17 0.97
CA SER A 113 0.58 -16.32 0.25
C SER A 113 1.26 -15.94 -1.07
N LYS A 114 0.96 -14.74 -1.57
CA LYS A 114 1.52 -14.18 -2.82
C LYS A 114 2.84 -13.42 -2.63
N MET A 115 3.26 -13.17 -1.40
CA MET A 115 4.52 -12.45 -1.13
C MET A 115 5.77 -13.10 -1.78
N PRO A 116 5.87 -14.44 -1.91
CA PRO A 116 6.97 -15.04 -2.66
C PRO A 116 7.03 -14.63 -4.14
N TYR A 117 5.88 -14.32 -4.77
CA TYR A 117 5.86 -13.83 -6.15
C TYR A 117 6.43 -12.42 -6.28
N LEU A 118 6.14 -11.54 -5.31
CA LEU A 118 6.76 -10.21 -5.24
C LEU A 118 8.29 -10.32 -5.08
N THR A 119 8.74 -11.20 -4.19
CA THR A 119 10.17 -11.50 -4.01
C THR A 119 10.81 -11.99 -5.31
N ALA A 120 10.16 -12.94 -5.99
CA ALA A 120 10.65 -13.47 -7.27
C ALA A 120 10.67 -12.39 -8.38
N ALA A 121 9.68 -11.49 -8.40
CA ALA A 121 9.64 -10.38 -9.35
C ALA A 121 10.80 -9.40 -9.13
N LEU A 122 11.09 -9.04 -7.87
CA LEU A 122 12.24 -8.18 -7.54
C LEU A 122 13.58 -8.84 -7.87
N LEU A 123 13.73 -10.16 -7.61
CA LEU A 123 14.92 -10.91 -8.06
C LEU A 123 15.11 -10.84 -9.58
N LYS A 124 14.05 -11.02 -10.36
CA LYS A 124 14.08 -10.89 -11.83
C LYS A 124 14.50 -9.49 -12.31
N ARG A 125 14.24 -8.45 -11.49
CA ARG A 125 14.68 -7.06 -11.73
C ARG A 125 16.11 -6.79 -11.31
N GLY A 126 16.84 -7.81 -10.78
CA GLY A 126 18.24 -7.72 -10.42
C GLY A 126 18.53 -7.24 -9.00
N TYR A 127 17.52 -7.17 -8.13
CA TYR A 127 17.75 -6.90 -6.71
C TYR A 127 18.55 -8.03 -6.07
N SER A 128 19.58 -7.67 -5.30
CA SER A 128 20.38 -8.64 -4.55
C SER A 128 19.60 -9.21 -3.36
N GLU A 129 20.04 -10.35 -2.83
CA GLU A 129 19.49 -10.90 -1.58
C GLU A 129 19.58 -9.89 -0.42
N ALA A 130 20.64 -9.10 -0.37
CA ALA A 130 20.82 -8.05 0.64
C ALA A 130 19.75 -6.94 0.49
N ASP A 131 19.44 -6.51 -0.75
CA ASP A 131 18.41 -5.52 -1.02
C ASP A 131 17.02 -6.08 -0.66
N LEU A 132 16.75 -7.33 -0.99
CA LEU A 132 15.49 -7.97 -0.65
C LEU A 132 15.28 -8.06 0.87
N LYS A 133 16.30 -8.41 1.65
CA LYS A 133 16.22 -8.41 3.12
C LYS A 133 15.86 -7.03 3.67
N LYS A 134 16.39 -5.96 3.06
CA LYS A 134 16.04 -4.58 3.42
C LYS A 134 14.58 -4.27 3.12
N ILE A 135 14.14 -4.52 1.88
CA ILE A 135 12.78 -4.22 1.39
C ILE A 135 11.73 -5.03 2.15
N LEU A 136 11.96 -6.32 2.38
CA LEU A 136 11.00 -7.23 3.00
C LEU A 136 10.83 -7.04 4.52
N GLY A 137 11.59 -6.15 5.15
CA GLY A 137 11.41 -5.85 6.58
C GLY A 137 12.61 -5.21 7.27
N GLY A 138 13.83 -5.46 6.80
CA GLY A 138 15.05 -4.95 7.43
C GLY A 138 15.06 -3.43 7.60
N ASN A 139 14.54 -2.68 6.64
CA ASN A 139 14.43 -1.23 6.72
C ASN A 139 13.46 -0.79 7.83
N HIS A 140 12.32 -1.46 7.97
CA HIS A 140 11.36 -1.16 9.04
C HIS A 140 11.96 -1.45 10.43
N LEU A 141 12.72 -2.52 10.57
CA LEU A 141 13.39 -2.86 11.84
C LEU A 141 14.53 -1.89 12.17
N ARG A 142 15.20 -1.33 11.15
CA ARG A 142 16.29 -0.36 11.34
C ARG A 142 15.82 0.95 11.97
N VAL A 143 14.67 1.47 11.58
CA VAL A 143 14.19 2.80 12.01
C VAL A 143 14.04 2.89 13.54
N PRO A 144 13.35 1.98 14.25
CA PRO A 144 13.29 2.02 15.71
C PRO A 144 14.65 1.87 16.38
N ALA A 145 15.55 1.04 15.82
CA ALA A 145 16.89 0.84 16.36
C ALA A 145 17.75 2.10 16.35
N VAL A 146 17.56 2.96 15.32
CA VAL A 146 18.32 4.23 15.19
C VAL A 146 17.71 5.35 16.01
N THR A 147 16.37 5.38 16.16
CA THR A 147 15.68 6.45 16.89
C THR A 147 15.69 6.26 18.40
N GLY A 148 16.08 5.11 18.92
CA GLY A 148 16.26 4.86 20.35
C GLY A 148 14.92 4.91 21.16
N LYS A 149 13.78 4.73 20.50
CA LYS A 149 12.45 4.78 21.12
C LYS A 149 11.69 3.49 20.88
#